data_708695e5c2dff7fd720e7f2572352d6c
#
_entry.id   708695e5c2dff7fd720e7f2572352d6c
#
_cell.length_a   1.000
_cell.length_b   1.000
_cell.length_c   1.000
_cell.angle_alpha   90.00
_cell.angle_beta   90.00
_cell.angle_gamma   90.00
#
_symmetry.space_group_name_H-M   'P 1'
#
loop_
_entity.id
_entity.type
_entity.pdbx_description
1 polymer ?
#
loop_
_entity_poly.entity_id
_entity_poly.type
_entity_poly.pdbx_seq_one_letter_code
_entity_poly.pdbx_strand_id
1 'polypeptide(L)'
;KEQGAADEAAWQAKFDAYRAEYPAEAAEYERRMSGALPANFEVEMDKFIAKTQEEMPKIASRKASQNAIEAMGPVVPELFGGSADLTGSNLTNWSGTVKVTPDNAKGNYISWGVREFGMAHMMNGMVLHGGFKVYGATFFMFMEFMRNALRMSALMKIGTIYVYTHDSIGLGEDGPTHQPVEQMATMRAIPNFHTWRGSDAIESAVSWKMAMLRGNAPTALVFSRQNLTPMERTAEQLKNIEKGGYVLKDCDGD
;
A
#
# COMPACT_ATOMS: atom_id res chain seq x y z
N LYS A 1 5.99 -20.48 31.60
CA LYS A 1 4.57 -20.08 31.57
C LYS A 1 4.23 -19.10 32.70
N GLU A 2 4.53 -19.43 33.97
CA GLU A 2 4.23 -18.58 35.15
C GLU A 2 4.85 -17.16 35.04
N GLN A 3 6.12 -17.07 34.67
CA GLN A 3 6.79 -15.78 34.47
C GLN A 3 6.11 -14.94 33.37
N GLY A 4 5.77 -15.55 32.22
CA GLY A 4 5.09 -14.82 31.14
C GLY A 4 3.70 -14.32 31.53
N ALA A 5 2.94 -15.10 32.31
CA ALA A 5 1.65 -14.64 32.85
C ALA A 5 1.80 -13.50 33.85
N ALA A 6 2.85 -13.51 34.69
CA ALA A 6 3.14 -12.44 35.62
C ALA A 6 3.54 -11.15 34.88
N ASP A 7 4.37 -11.25 33.83
CA ASP A 7 4.80 -10.12 33.01
C ASP A 7 3.62 -9.50 32.27
N GLU A 8 2.72 -10.34 31.69
CA GLU A 8 1.50 -9.87 31.02
C GLU A 8 0.56 -9.16 31.99
N ALA A 9 0.32 -9.72 33.19
CA ALA A 9 -0.52 -9.09 34.21
C ALA A 9 0.04 -7.72 34.67
N ALA A 10 1.35 -7.63 34.83
CA ALA A 10 2.04 -6.38 35.20
C ALA A 10 1.92 -5.33 34.09
N TRP A 11 2.02 -5.74 32.81
CA TRP A 11 1.81 -4.84 31.68
C TRP A 11 0.35 -4.38 31.60
N GLN A 12 -0.60 -5.31 31.75
CA GLN A 12 -2.03 -5.00 31.69
C GLN A 12 -2.42 -3.97 32.77
N ALA A 13 -1.94 -4.15 34.00
CA ALA A 13 -2.20 -3.18 35.08
C ALA A 13 -1.68 -1.77 34.75
N LYS A 14 -0.50 -1.66 34.10
CA LYS A 14 0.03 -0.36 33.63
C LYS A 14 -0.82 0.22 32.53
N PHE A 15 -1.26 -0.61 31.58
CA PHE A 15 -2.10 -0.15 30.47
C PHE A 15 -3.50 0.27 30.95
N ASP A 16 -4.08 -0.40 31.93
CA ASP A 16 -5.36 -0.02 32.50
C ASP A 16 -5.28 1.34 33.24
N ALA A 17 -4.18 1.59 33.96
CA ALA A 17 -3.92 2.91 34.55
C ALA A 17 -3.73 3.99 33.47
N TYR A 18 -2.99 3.69 32.39
CA TYR A 18 -2.84 4.60 31.26
C TYR A 18 -4.17 4.89 30.57
N ARG A 19 -5.02 3.87 30.35
CA ARG A 19 -6.36 4.03 29.76
C ARG A 19 -7.27 4.92 30.63
N ALA A 20 -7.16 4.82 31.95
CA ALA A 20 -7.94 5.66 32.85
C ALA A 20 -7.51 7.13 32.80
N GLU A 21 -6.22 7.40 32.61
CA GLU A 21 -5.66 8.76 32.58
C GLU A 21 -5.74 9.36 31.15
N TYR A 22 -5.53 8.55 30.10
CA TYR A 22 -5.46 8.96 28.68
C TYR A 22 -6.40 8.10 27.82
N PRO A 23 -7.73 8.21 27.96
CA PRO A 23 -8.67 7.30 27.30
C PRO A 23 -8.67 7.42 25.77
N ALA A 24 -8.43 8.60 25.20
CA ALA A 24 -8.39 8.80 23.75
C ALA A 24 -7.13 8.18 23.12
N GLU A 25 -5.98 8.38 23.75
CA GLU A 25 -4.71 7.82 23.32
C GLU A 25 -4.68 6.30 23.46
N ALA A 26 -5.27 5.77 24.53
CA ALA A 26 -5.39 4.34 24.74
C ALA A 26 -6.29 3.69 23.68
N ALA A 27 -7.42 4.30 23.34
CA ALA A 27 -8.31 3.84 22.28
C ALA A 27 -7.62 3.87 20.92
N GLU A 28 -6.86 4.92 20.62
CA GLU A 28 -6.08 5.01 19.36
C GLU A 28 -4.96 3.97 19.31
N TYR A 29 -4.27 3.71 20.42
CA TYR A 29 -3.29 2.64 20.51
C TYR A 29 -3.92 1.27 20.23
N GLU A 30 -5.05 0.95 20.89
CA GLU A 30 -5.77 -0.31 20.67
C GLU A 30 -6.25 -0.46 19.22
N ARG A 31 -6.79 0.61 18.62
CA ARG A 31 -7.19 0.62 17.22
C ARG A 31 -6.01 0.27 16.30
N ARG A 32 -4.88 0.94 16.47
CA ARG A 32 -3.68 0.71 15.64
C ARG A 32 -3.14 -0.71 15.83
N MET A 33 -3.05 -1.18 17.08
CA MET A 33 -2.54 -2.52 17.38
C MET A 33 -3.45 -3.63 16.88
N SER A 34 -4.77 -3.40 16.81
CA SER A 34 -5.72 -4.32 16.18
C SER A 34 -5.64 -4.35 14.65
N GLY A 35 -4.94 -3.38 14.04
CA GLY A 35 -4.86 -3.20 12.60
C GLY A 35 -6.11 -2.55 11.98
N ALA A 36 -7.07 -2.09 12.79
CA ALA A 36 -8.26 -1.40 12.30
C ALA A 36 -7.90 -0.02 11.74
N LEU A 37 -8.49 0.34 10.61
CA LEU A 37 -8.37 1.66 10.03
C LEU A 37 -9.25 2.68 10.77
N PRO A 38 -8.96 3.99 10.66
CA PRO A 38 -9.86 5.03 11.16
C PRO A 38 -11.28 4.87 10.60
N ALA A 39 -12.30 5.14 11.43
CA ALA A 39 -13.71 4.90 11.08
C ALA A 39 -14.19 5.66 9.82
N ASN A 40 -13.55 6.78 9.51
CA ASN A 40 -13.86 7.59 8.33
C ASN A 40 -13.05 7.19 7.08
N PHE A 41 -12.14 6.22 7.15
CA PHE A 41 -11.23 5.87 6.04
C PHE A 41 -11.97 5.54 4.75
N GLU A 42 -12.96 4.65 4.80
CA GLU A 42 -13.69 4.24 3.59
C GLU A 42 -14.46 5.41 2.98
N VAL A 43 -15.09 6.22 3.81
CA VAL A 43 -15.85 7.41 3.36
C VAL A 43 -14.93 8.41 2.65
N GLU A 44 -13.74 8.68 3.19
CA GLU A 44 -12.81 9.62 2.57
C GLU A 44 -12.21 9.05 1.27
N MET A 45 -11.93 7.75 1.23
CA MET A 45 -11.48 7.10 -0.01
C MET A 45 -12.57 7.07 -1.07
N ASP A 46 -13.82 6.83 -0.72
CA ASP A 46 -14.94 6.86 -1.67
C ASP A 46 -15.16 8.26 -2.24
N LYS A 47 -15.02 9.31 -1.44
CA LYS A 47 -15.02 10.71 -1.92
C LYS A 47 -13.87 10.97 -2.90
N PHE A 48 -12.67 10.49 -2.59
CA PHE A 48 -11.50 10.63 -3.47
C PHE A 48 -11.71 9.88 -4.79
N ILE A 49 -12.25 8.65 -4.76
CA ILE A 49 -12.55 7.86 -5.96
C ILE A 49 -13.62 8.57 -6.81
N ALA A 50 -14.68 9.06 -6.20
CA ALA A 50 -15.75 9.80 -6.89
C ALA A 50 -15.20 11.08 -7.57
N LYS A 51 -14.38 11.85 -6.86
CA LYS A 51 -13.68 13.02 -7.41
C LYS A 51 -12.76 12.64 -8.59
N THR A 52 -12.01 11.56 -8.47
CA THR A 52 -11.14 11.09 -9.55
C THR A 52 -11.94 10.66 -10.79
N GLN A 53 -13.12 10.06 -10.59
CA GLN A 53 -14.04 9.72 -11.66
C GLN A 53 -14.62 10.97 -12.34
N GLU A 54 -14.94 12.01 -11.60
CA GLU A 54 -15.43 13.29 -12.14
C GLU A 54 -14.36 14.04 -12.94
N GLU A 55 -13.13 14.09 -12.42
CA GLU A 55 -12.02 14.81 -13.04
C GLU A 55 -11.42 14.08 -14.26
N MET A 56 -11.56 12.77 -14.34
CA MET A 56 -11.05 11.93 -15.44
C MET A 56 -9.61 12.26 -15.84
N PRO A 57 -8.62 12.28 -14.93
CA PRO A 57 -7.29 12.77 -15.22
C PRO A 57 -6.49 11.80 -16.11
N LYS A 58 -5.97 12.29 -17.23
CA LYS A 58 -5.05 11.54 -18.10
C LYS A 58 -3.63 11.63 -17.56
N ILE A 59 -3.31 10.79 -16.61
CA ILE A 59 -2.01 10.75 -15.91
C ILE A 59 -1.44 9.33 -15.84
N ALA A 60 -0.14 9.22 -15.54
CA ALA A 60 0.47 7.94 -15.22
C ALA A 60 -0.13 7.36 -13.94
N SER A 61 -0.34 6.03 -13.89
CA SER A 61 -0.94 5.43 -12.69
C SER A 61 -0.02 5.54 -11.47
N ARG A 62 1.32 5.69 -11.62
CA ARG A 62 2.19 6.07 -10.50
C ARG A 62 1.84 7.45 -9.91
N LYS A 63 1.40 8.41 -10.75
CA LYS A 63 0.94 9.71 -10.27
C LYS A 63 -0.43 9.62 -9.61
N ALA A 64 -1.32 8.79 -10.15
CA ALA A 64 -2.58 8.47 -9.50
C ALA A 64 -2.37 7.81 -8.13
N SER A 65 -1.37 6.92 -8.02
CA SER A 65 -0.93 6.35 -6.74
C SER A 65 -0.48 7.42 -5.75
N GLN A 66 0.34 8.38 -6.18
CA GLN A 66 0.74 9.50 -5.31
C GLN A 66 -0.47 10.31 -4.83
N ASN A 67 -1.42 10.59 -5.73
CA ASN A 67 -2.64 11.31 -5.36
C ASN A 67 -3.49 10.52 -4.34
N ALA A 68 -3.52 9.19 -4.44
CA ALA A 68 -4.17 8.35 -3.43
C ALA A 68 -3.44 8.39 -2.08
N ILE A 69 -2.11 8.35 -2.07
CA ILE A 69 -1.30 8.52 -0.84
C ILE A 69 -1.55 9.90 -0.22
N GLU A 70 -1.61 10.95 -1.03
CA GLU A 70 -1.94 12.32 -0.59
C GLU A 70 -3.33 12.40 0.06
N ALA A 71 -4.31 11.69 -0.48
CA ALA A 71 -5.66 11.63 0.09
C ALA A 71 -5.72 10.82 1.40
N MET A 72 -4.96 9.72 1.49
CA MET A 72 -4.95 8.85 2.66
C MET A 72 -4.12 9.40 3.82
N GLY A 73 -3.01 10.08 3.53
CA GLY A 73 -2.04 10.50 4.54
C GLY A 73 -2.64 11.28 5.72
N PRO A 74 -3.51 12.28 5.49
CA PRO A 74 -4.18 13.00 6.57
C PRO A 74 -5.21 12.15 7.35
N VAL A 75 -5.73 11.08 6.75
CA VAL A 75 -6.79 10.24 7.32
C VAL A 75 -6.21 9.10 8.15
N VAL A 76 -5.05 8.57 7.74
CA VAL A 76 -4.42 7.38 8.35
C VAL A 76 -3.09 7.77 8.99
N PRO A 77 -3.08 8.19 10.26
CA PRO A 77 -1.87 8.67 10.94
C PRO A 77 -0.79 7.59 11.12
N GLU A 78 -1.14 6.31 11.04
CA GLU A 78 -0.23 5.17 11.06
C GLU A 78 0.29 4.77 9.67
N LEU A 79 -0.03 5.52 8.61
CA LEU A 79 0.49 5.27 7.28
C LEU A 79 2.00 5.53 7.23
N PHE A 80 2.76 4.50 6.89
CA PHE A 80 4.21 4.54 6.91
C PHE A 80 4.79 4.10 5.57
N GLY A 81 5.50 4.99 4.90
CA GLY A 81 5.99 4.78 3.54
C GLY A 81 7.49 4.63 3.40
N GLY A 82 7.91 4.27 2.19
CA GLY A 82 9.32 4.24 1.83
C GLY A 82 9.56 3.84 0.38
N SER A 83 10.80 4.02 -0.07
CA SER A 83 11.24 3.58 -1.38
C SER A 83 12.71 3.16 -1.35
N ALA A 84 13.05 2.18 -2.19
CA ALA A 84 14.41 1.69 -2.39
C ALA A 84 15.21 2.65 -3.28
N ASP A 85 15.48 3.85 -2.77
CA ASP A 85 16.20 4.97 -3.43
C ASP A 85 15.54 5.52 -4.71
N LEU A 86 14.24 5.29 -4.88
CA LEU A 86 13.48 5.65 -6.08
C LEU A 86 12.27 6.56 -5.77
N THR A 87 12.28 7.28 -4.64
CA THR A 87 11.14 8.09 -4.18
C THR A 87 10.60 9.03 -5.26
N GLY A 88 11.48 9.77 -5.96
CA GLY A 88 11.10 10.70 -7.02
C GLY A 88 10.55 10.02 -8.28
N SER A 89 10.97 8.78 -8.56
CA SER A 89 10.50 8.01 -9.72
C SER A 89 9.25 7.19 -9.39
N ASN A 90 9.18 6.63 -8.18
CA ASN A 90 8.00 5.88 -7.72
C ASN A 90 6.85 6.79 -7.30
N LEU A 91 7.11 8.08 -7.01
CA LEU A 91 6.12 9.04 -6.52
C LEU A 91 5.40 8.54 -5.26
N THR A 92 6.17 8.17 -4.24
CA THR A 92 5.68 7.55 -3.00
C THR A 92 5.66 8.48 -1.80
N ASN A 93 6.13 9.70 -1.96
CA ASN A 93 6.00 10.77 -0.97
C ASN A 93 4.71 11.58 -1.20
N TRP A 94 4.24 12.21 -0.14
CA TRP A 94 3.09 13.11 -0.12
C TRP A 94 3.42 14.38 0.68
N SER A 95 2.53 15.37 0.74
CA SER A 95 2.80 16.68 1.35
C SER A 95 3.16 16.60 2.85
N GLY A 96 2.61 15.63 3.58
CA GLY A 96 2.91 15.37 4.99
C GLY A 96 4.06 14.37 5.21
N THR A 97 4.87 14.07 4.19
CA THR A 97 6.01 13.15 4.33
C THR A 97 7.10 13.76 5.22
N VAL A 98 7.42 13.05 6.31
CA VAL A 98 8.52 13.37 7.21
C VAL A 98 9.47 12.17 7.26
N LYS A 99 10.72 12.38 6.87
CA LYS A 99 11.71 11.28 6.88
C LYS A 99 12.13 10.89 8.29
N VAL A 100 12.23 9.59 8.53
CA VAL A 100 12.92 9.05 9.71
C VAL A 100 14.41 9.23 9.49
N THR A 101 15.09 9.84 10.48
CA THR A 101 16.53 10.06 10.50
C THR A 101 17.05 9.74 11.89
N PRO A 102 18.39 9.62 12.11
CA PRO A 102 18.94 9.47 13.45
C PRO A 102 18.48 10.55 14.44
N ASP A 103 18.24 11.76 13.95
CA ASP A 103 17.83 12.91 14.75
C ASP A 103 16.31 13.10 14.81
N ASN A 104 15.54 12.34 14.02
CA ASN A 104 14.09 12.41 14.00
C ASN A 104 13.44 11.03 13.83
N ALA A 105 13.13 10.41 14.96
CA ALA A 105 12.42 9.13 15.01
C ALA A 105 10.89 9.23 14.78
N LYS A 106 10.34 10.46 14.72
CA LYS A 106 8.88 10.70 14.57
C LYS A 106 8.43 10.79 13.11
N GLY A 107 9.29 10.41 12.17
CA GLY A 107 8.94 10.41 10.75
C GLY A 107 7.94 9.29 10.39
N ASN A 108 7.38 9.43 9.19
CA ASN A 108 6.44 8.48 8.60
C ASN A 108 6.96 7.90 7.27
N TYR A 109 8.25 8.09 6.97
CA TYR A 109 8.86 7.68 5.71
C TYR A 109 10.32 7.29 5.86
N ILE A 110 10.70 6.14 5.31
CA ILE A 110 12.09 5.67 5.29
C ILE A 110 12.66 5.71 3.87
N SER A 111 13.83 6.33 3.72
CA SER A 111 14.68 6.16 2.54
C SER A 111 15.51 4.88 2.70
N TRP A 112 15.07 3.78 2.10
CA TRP A 112 15.64 2.46 2.31
C TRP A 112 17.02 2.27 1.65
N GLY A 113 17.40 3.13 0.73
CA GLY A 113 18.54 2.92 -0.17
C GLY A 113 18.26 1.79 -1.18
N VAL A 114 19.24 1.42 -1.97
CA VAL A 114 19.14 0.31 -2.95
C VAL A 114 19.20 -1.03 -2.20
N ARG A 115 18.09 -1.39 -1.54
CA ARG A 115 17.99 -2.56 -0.64
C ARG A 115 16.59 -3.17 -0.67
N GLU A 116 16.12 -3.61 -1.82
CA GLU A 116 14.76 -4.14 -2.01
C GLU A 116 14.48 -5.32 -1.07
N PHE A 117 15.41 -6.25 -0.93
CA PHE A 117 15.29 -7.39 -0.03
C PHE A 117 15.17 -6.94 1.43
N GLY A 118 16.09 -6.08 1.88
CA GLY A 118 16.09 -5.54 3.24
C GLY A 118 14.83 -4.73 3.54
N MET A 119 14.42 -3.85 2.61
CA MET A 119 13.18 -3.09 2.71
C MET A 119 11.98 -4.01 2.95
N ALA A 120 11.80 -5.01 2.10
CA ALA A 120 10.63 -5.88 2.19
C ALA A 120 10.60 -6.70 3.49
N HIS A 121 11.74 -7.21 3.97
CA HIS A 121 11.81 -7.96 5.22
C HIS A 121 11.57 -7.06 6.44
N MET A 122 12.11 -5.84 6.44
CA MET A 122 11.85 -4.87 7.51
C MET A 122 10.39 -4.43 7.53
N MET A 123 9.77 -4.20 6.36
CA MET A 123 8.34 -3.93 6.25
C MET A 123 7.50 -5.07 6.85
N ASN A 124 7.85 -6.32 6.55
CA ASN A 124 7.18 -7.49 7.14
C ASN A 124 7.29 -7.49 8.67
N GLY A 125 8.48 -7.16 9.19
CA GLY A 125 8.70 -7.01 10.63
C GLY A 125 7.87 -5.90 11.27
N MET A 126 7.74 -4.75 10.60
CA MET A 126 6.90 -3.63 11.06
C MET A 126 5.43 -4.01 11.12
N VAL A 127 4.91 -4.70 10.09
CA VAL A 127 3.52 -5.17 10.08
C VAL A 127 3.27 -6.20 11.18
N LEU A 128 4.22 -7.12 11.42
CA LEU A 128 4.14 -8.10 12.52
C LEU A 128 4.19 -7.46 13.92
N HIS A 129 4.94 -6.38 14.06
CA HIS A 129 4.96 -5.60 15.31
C HIS A 129 3.57 -4.99 15.60
N GLY A 130 2.84 -4.60 14.55
CA GLY A 130 1.57 -3.89 14.67
C GLY A 130 1.71 -2.38 14.79
N GLY A 131 0.59 -1.67 14.73
CA GLY A 131 0.52 -0.22 14.88
C GLY A 131 0.86 0.60 13.62
N PHE A 132 1.21 -0.05 12.51
CA PHE A 132 1.57 0.60 11.25
C PHE A 132 0.83 0.01 10.06
N LYS A 133 0.47 0.87 9.11
CA LYS A 133 0.09 0.50 7.73
C LYS A 133 1.27 0.83 6.82
N VAL A 134 2.00 -0.20 6.39
CA VAL A 134 3.31 -0.06 5.76
C VAL A 134 3.23 -0.25 4.26
N TYR A 135 3.81 0.68 3.50
CA TYR A 135 4.05 0.51 2.07
C TYR A 135 5.51 0.79 1.71
N GLY A 136 6.02 0.06 0.73
CA GLY A 136 7.38 0.28 0.22
C GLY A 136 7.43 0.07 -1.28
N ALA A 137 8.30 0.85 -1.94
CA ALA A 137 8.31 0.95 -3.39
C ALA A 137 9.68 0.70 -4.03
N THR A 138 9.61 0.15 -5.22
CA THR A 138 10.72 0.05 -6.17
C THR A 138 10.17 -0.02 -7.59
N PHE A 139 11.03 -0.09 -8.61
CA PHE A 139 10.59 -0.44 -9.96
C PHE A 139 10.14 -1.90 -10.02
N PHE A 140 9.18 -2.17 -10.90
CA PHE A 140 8.56 -3.49 -10.96
C PHE A 140 9.57 -4.61 -11.29
N MET A 141 10.55 -4.35 -12.15
CA MET A 141 11.61 -5.30 -12.45
C MET A 141 12.38 -5.72 -11.19
N PHE A 142 12.58 -4.81 -10.23
CA PHE A 142 13.37 -5.08 -9.02
C PHE A 142 12.62 -5.86 -7.94
N MET A 143 11.35 -6.22 -8.17
CA MET A 143 10.66 -7.18 -7.31
C MET A 143 11.42 -8.52 -7.21
N GLU A 144 12.22 -8.85 -8.23
CA GLU A 144 13.03 -10.07 -8.23
C GLU A 144 14.02 -10.12 -7.06
N PHE A 145 14.58 -8.98 -6.67
CA PHE A 145 15.48 -8.90 -5.52
C PHE A 145 14.77 -9.13 -4.18
N MET A 146 13.46 -8.93 -4.10
CA MET A 146 12.69 -9.06 -2.87
C MET A 146 11.71 -10.25 -2.88
N ARG A 147 11.74 -11.08 -3.89
CA ARG A 147 10.76 -12.16 -4.13
C ARG A 147 10.55 -13.08 -2.93
N ASN A 148 11.63 -13.45 -2.23
CA ASN A 148 11.51 -14.29 -1.04
C ASN A 148 10.74 -13.60 0.08
N ALA A 149 10.97 -12.30 0.31
CA ALA A 149 10.23 -11.51 1.29
C ALA A 149 8.73 -11.41 0.94
N LEU A 150 8.39 -11.30 -0.35
CA LEU A 150 7.00 -11.31 -0.83
C LEU A 150 6.31 -12.64 -0.50
N ARG A 151 7.01 -13.75 -0.78
CA ARG A 151 6.52 -15.08 -0.46
C ARG A 151 6.32 -15.25 1.06
N MET A 152 7.24 -14.73 1.87
CA MET A 152 7.14 -14.80 3.33
C MET A 152 5.96 -13.99 3.86
N SER A 153 5.69 -12.78 3.35
CA SER A 153 4.52 -12.00 3.75
C SER A 153 3.20 -12.72 3.44
N ALA A 154 3.13 -13.41 2.29
CA ALA A 154 1.98 -14.22 1.92
C ALA A 154 1.81 -15.46 2.83
N LEU A 155 2.91 -16.13 3.15
CA LEU A 155 2.94 -17.28 4.06
C LEU A 155 2.51 -16.89 5.49
N MET A 156 2.98 -15.75 5.97
CA MET A 156 2.64 -15.19 7.30
C MET A 156 1.25 -14.55 7.33
N LYS A 157 0.58 -14.39 6.19
CA LYS A 157 -0.74 -13.76 6.05
C LYS A 157 -0.79 -12.36 6.64
N ILE A 158 0.18 -11.51 6.28
CA ILE A 158 0.29 -10.13 6.76
C ILE A 158 0.01 -9.12 5.65
N GLY A 159 -0.59 -7.99 6.01
CA GLY A 159 -1.07 -6.94 5.10
C GLY A 159 0.02 -5.96 4.67
N THR A 160 1.18 -6.43 4.20
CA THR A 160 2.24 -5.58 3.66
C THR A 160 1.86 -5.07 2.28
N ILE A 161 2.05 -3.77 2.00
CA ILE A 161 1.73 -3.16 0.70
C ILE A 161 3.02 -2.91 -0.08
N TYR A 162 3.11 -3.49 -1.26
CA TYR A 162 4.23 -3.33 -2.18
C TYR A 162 3.81 -2.46 -3.37
N VAL A 163 4.51 -1.35 -3.57
CA VAL A 163 4.24 -0.41 -4.66
C VAL A 163 5.31 -0.57 -5.73
N TYR A 164 4.88 -0.92 -6.92
CA TYR A 164 5.75 -1.10 -8.08
C TYR A 164 5.39 -0.11 -9.17
N THR A 165 6.38 0.54 -9.74
CA THR A 165 6.19 1.41 -10.90
C THR A 165 7.04 0.95 -12.08
N HIS A 166 6.88 1.58 -13.24
CA HIS A 166 7.58 1.18 -14.46
C HIS A 166 7.22 -0.26 -14.84
N ASP A 167 5.93 -0.46 -15.05
CA ASP A 167 5.23 -1.75 -15.06
C ASP A 167 5.43 -2.60 -16.32
N SER A 168 6.04 -2.04 -17.39
CA SER A 168 6.10 -2.69 -18.71
C SER A 168 7.17 -2.08 -19.60
N ILE A 169 7.26 -2.57 -20.85
CA ILE A 169 8.10 -1.97 -21.89
C ILE A 169 7.75 -0.49 -22.18
N GLY A 170 6.54 -0.05 -21.80
CA GLY A 170 6.09 1.34 -21.94
C GLY A 170 6.81 2.34 -21.04
N LEU A 171 7.72 1.90 -20.17
CA LEU A 171 8.53 2.79 -19.33
C LEU A 171 9.54 3.64 -20.16
N GLY A 172 9.97 3.16 -21.33
CA GLY A 172 10.76 3.93 -22.28
C GLY A 172 12.26 3.63 -22.26
N GLU A 173 13.08 4.67 -22.19
CA GLU A 173 14.52 4.64 -22.45
C GLU A 173 15.40 3.90 -21.43
N ASP A 174 14.88 3.52 -20.27
CA ASP A 174 15.65 2.79 -19.24
C ASP A 174 16.12 1.40 -19.72
N GLY A 175 15.47 0.88 -20.76
CA GLY A 175 15.92 -0.30 -21.50
C GLY A 175 15.57 -1.65 -20.85
N PRO A 176 16.10 -2.76 -21.42
CA PRO A 176 15.68 -4.13 -21.07
C PRO A 176 15.93 -4.51 -19.60
N THR A 177 16.95 -3.93 -18.98
CA THR A 177 17.25 -4.19 -17.55
C THR A 177 16.19 -3.67 -16.59
N HIS A 178 15.29 -2.81 -17.06
CA HIS A 178 14.23 -2.17 -16.25
C HIS A 178 12.81 -2.54 -16.76
N GLN A 179 12.71 -3.25 -17.88
CA GLN A 179 11.45 -3.59 -18.53
C GLN A 179 10.95 -4.96 -18.05
N PRO A 180 9.93 -5.03 -17.17
CA PRO A 180 9.40 -6.30 -16.68
C PRO A 180 8.62 -7.03 -17.77
N VAL A 181 8.76 -8.35 -17.81
CA VAL A 181 8.06 -9.28 -18.71
C VAL A 181 7.33 -10.36 -17.91
N GLU A 182 8.10 -11.22 -17.21
CA GLU A 182 7.59 -12.36 -16.45
C GLU A 182 7.15 -12.01 -15.01
N GLN A 183 7.46 -10.84 -14.50
CA GLN A 183 7.27 -10.45 -13.11
C GLN A 183 5.80 -10.54 -12.68
N MET A 184 4.87 -10.17 -13.55
CA MET A 184 3.43 -10.26 -13.26
C MET A 184 2.98 -11.71 -13.05
N ALA A 185 3.39 -12.61 -13.93
CA ALA A 185 3.09 -14.04 -13.83
C ALA A 185 3.72 -14.64 -12.57
N THR A 186 4.96 -14.25 -12.28
CA THR A 186 5.71 -14.66 -11.09
C THR A 186 4.99 -14.28 -9.80
N MET A 187 4.50 -13.04 -9.69
CA MET A 187 3.74 -12.61 -8.50
C MET A 187 2.40 -13.34 -8.37
N ARG A 188 1.67 -13.50 -9.48
CA ARG A 188 0.39 -14.24 -9.50
C ARG A 188 0.53 -15.72 -9.11
N ALA A 189 1.71 -16.29 -9.28
CA ALA A 189 2.00 -17.66 -8.87
C ALA A 189 2.23 -17.82 -7.35
N ILE A 190 2.37 -16.73 -6.58
CA ILE A 190 2.52 -16.79 -5.13
C ILE A 190 1.14 -16.97 -4.47
N PRO A 191 0.88 -18.08 -3.76
CA PRO A 191 -0.39 -18.28 -3.06
C PRO A 191 -0.63 -17.18 -2.02
N ASN A 192 -1.89 -16.75 -1.88
CA ASN A 192 -2.30 -15.72 -0.93
C ASN A 192 -1.62 -14.35 -1.15
N PHE A 193 -1.21 -14.06 -2.39
CA PHE A 193 -0.62 -12.78 -2.78
C PHE A 193 -1.56 -12.06 -3.74
N HIS A 194 -1.98 -10.83 -3.41
CA HIS A 194 -2.90 -10.06 -4.22
C HIS A 194 -2.15 -9.08 -5.11
N THR A 195 -2.51 -9.03 -6.39
CA THR A 195 -1.86 -8.18 -7.39
C THR A 195 -2.90 -7.31 -8.07
N TRP A 196 -2.71 -6.00 -7.99
CA TRP A 196 -3.51 -5.00 -8.68
C TRP A 196 -2.69 -4.31 -9.77
N ARG A 197 -3.25 -4.21 -10.96
CA ARG A 197 -2.70 -3.44 -12.07
C ARG A 197 -3.84 -2.70 -12.75
N GLY A 198 -4.16 -1.51 -12.25
CA GLY A 198 -5.26 -0.69 -12.72
C GLY A 198 -5.00 -0.09 -14.11
N SER A 199 -6.06 0.05 -14.89
CA SER A 199 -6.02 0.58 -16.27
C SER A 199 -5.94 2.11 -16.32
N ASP A 200 -6.27 2.81 -15.22
CA ASP A 200 -6.30 4.27 -15.13
C ASP A 200 -6.20 4.78 -13.67
N ALA A 201 -6.42 6.08 -13.50
CA ALA A 201 -6.35 6.74 -12.19
C ALA A 201 -7.44 6.25 -11.22
N ILE A 202 -8.62 5.90 -11.74
CA ILE A 202 -9.76 5.48 -10.93
C ILE A 202 -9.51 4.10 -10.33
N GLU A 203 -9.08 3.14 -11.16
CA GLU A 203 -8.71 1.81 -10.68
C GLU A 203 -7.50 1.85 -9.75
N SER A 204 -6.56 2.79 -9.99
CA SER A 204 -5.43 3.01 -9.09
C SER A 204 -5.88 3.46 -7.70
N ALA A 205 -6.88 4.35 -7.61
CA ALA A 205 -7.46 4.81 -6.35
C ALA A 205 -8.17 3.66 -5.60
N VAL A 206 -8.99 2.88 -6.32
CA VAL A 206 -9.67 1.71 -5.75
C VAL A 206 -8.66 0.65 -5.28
N SER A 207 -7.59 0.41 -6.04
CA SER A 207 -6.56 -0.57 -5.66
C SER A 207 -5.88 -0.20 -4.33
N TRP A 208 -5.64 1.09 -4.07
CA TRP A 208 -5.14 1.57 -2.79
C TRP A 208 -6.14 1.35 -1.65
N LYS A 209 -7.42 1.70 -1.85
CA LYS A 209 -8.48 1.42 -0.87
C LYS A 209 -8.48 -0.05 -0.48
N MET A 210 -8.48 -0.94 -1.48
CA MET A 210 -8.51 -2.39 -1.26
C MET A 210 -7.24 -2.92 -0.61
N ALA A 211 -6.06 -2.37 -0.93
CA ALA A 211 -4.80 -2.73 -0.28
C ALA A 211 -4.79 -2.36 1.21
N MET A 212 -5.33 -1.20 1.57
CA MET A 212 -5.42 -0.73 2.96
C MET A 212 -6.39 -1.57 3.79
N LEU A 213 -7.52 -1.96 3.21
CA LEU A 213 -8.53 -2.79 3.87
C LEU A 213 -8.05 -4.24 4.09
N ARG A 214 -7.09 -4.71 3.29
CA ARG A 214 -6.60 -6.08 3.36
C ARG A 214 -5.52 -6.24 4.43
N GLY A 215 -5.91 -6.76 5.59
CA GLY A 215 -4.99 -6.99 6.72
C GLY A 215 -4.34 -8.38 6.77
N ASN A 216 -4.89 -9.37 6.04
CA ASN A 216 -4.53 -10.79 6.17
C ASN A 216 -3.80 -11.38 4.96
N ALA A 217 -3.37 -10.55 4.04
CA ALA A 217 -2.56 -10.94 2.88
C ALA A 217 -1.81 -9.72 2.31
N PRO A 218 -0.62 -9.92 1.75
CA PRO A 218 0.10 -8.85 1.08
C PRO A 218 -0.58 -8.44 -0.22
N THR A 219 -0.41 -7.17 -0.57
CA THR A 219 -0.92 -6.61 -1.82
C THR A 219 0.18 -5.92 -2.59
N ALA A 220 0.33 -6.27 -3.88
CA ALA A 220 1.14 -5.54 -4.83
C ALA A 220 0.28 -4.60 -5.67
N LEU A 221 0.69 -3.35 -5.76
CA LEU A 221 0.11 -2.31 -6.58
C LEU A 221 1.09 -1.98 -7.72
N VAL A 222 0.72 -2.26 -8.95
CA VAL A 222 1.60 -2.16 -10.12
C VAL A 222 1.15 -1.02 -11.01
N PHE A 223 2.02 -0.02 -11.22
CA PHE A 223 1.69 1.25 -11.85
C PHE A 223 2.60 1.57 -13.03
N SER A 224 2.04 2.26 -14.03
CA SER A 224 2.73 2.71 -15.23
C SER A 224 3.61 3.94 -14.99
N ARG A 225 4.67 4.09 -15.81
CA ARG A 225 5.39 5.35 -15.98
C ARG A 225 4.67 6.28 -16.97
N GLN A 226 4.15 5.74 -18.04
CA GLN A 226 3.41 6.46 -19.07
C GLN A 226 2.00 6.85 -18.61
N ASN A 227 1.47 7.92 -19.20
CA ASN A 227 0.10 8.35 -18.96
C ASN A 227 -0.89 7.33 -19.52
N LEU A 228 -1.98 7.12 -18.79
CA LEU A 228 -3.09 6.26 -19.16
C LEU A 228 -4.32 7.12 -19.47
N THR A 229 -5.13 6.66 -20.42
CA THR A 229 -6.39 7.32 -20.77
C THR A 229 -7.46 6.89 -19.77
N PRO A 230 -8.13 7.82 -19.08
CA PRO A 230 -9.20 7.47 -18.17
C PRO A 230 -10.43 6.98 -18.94
N MET A 231 -11.22 6.12 -18.30
CA MET A 231 -12.43 5.55 -18.86
C MET A 231 -13.62 5.82 -17.94
N GLU A 232 -14.74 6.24 -18.52
CA GLU A 232 -15.99 6.43 -17.78
C GLU A 232 -16.53 5.11 -17.25
N ARG A 233 -17.12 5.14 -16.05
CA ARG A 233 -17.74 3.99 -15.40
C ARG A 233 -19.09 4.37 -14.82
N THR A 234 -20.02 3.45 -14.92
CA THR A 234 -21.28 3.52 -14.15
C THR A 234 -20.98 3.30 -12.65
N ALA A 235 -21.93 3.65 -11.79
CA ALA A 235 -21.83 3.41 -10.36
C ALA A 235 -21.68 1.91 -10.01
N GLU A 236 -22.28 1.03 -10.81
CA GLU A 236 -22.12 -0.41 -10.68
C GLU A 236 -20.73 -0.87 -11.09
N GLN A 237 -20.19 -0.37 -12.20
CA GLN A 237 -18.83 -0.68 -12.65
C GLN A 237 -17.77 -0.22 -11.65
N LEU A 238 -17.96 0.96 -11.02
CA LEU A 238 -17.06 1.42 -9.95
C LEU A 238 -16.99 0.43 -8.78
N LYS A 239 -18.16 -0.09 -8.35
CA LYS A 239 -18.22 -1.13 -7.31
C LYS A 239 -17.58 -2.44 -7.77
N ASN A 240 -17.71 -2.78 -9.05
CA ASN A 240 -17.18 -4.00 -9.60
C ASN A 240 -15.64 -4.00 -9.72
N ILE A 241 -14.99 -2.84 -9.73
CA ILE A 241 -13.51 -2.76 -9.64
C ILE A 241 -13.01 -3.53 -8.41
N GLU A 242 -13.68 -3.41 -7.27
CA GLU A 242 -13.30 -4.08 -6.00
C GLU A 242 -13.26 -5.61 -6.11
N LYS A 243 -13.95 -6.19 -7.09
CA LYS A 243 -13.94 -7.63 -7.39
C LYS A 243 -12.69 -8.10 -8.15
N GLY A 244 -11.85 -7.14 -8.62
CA GLY A 244 -10.59 -7.42 -9.33
C GLY A 244 -10.70 -7.60 -10.84
N GLY A 245 -11.90 -7.82 -11.38
CA GLY A 245 -12.17 -7.90 -12.82
C GLY A 245 -13.66 -7.71 -13.10
N TYR A 246 -13.97 -6.98 -14.18
CA TYR A 246 -15.34 -6.65 -14.57
C TYR A 246 -15.41 -6.27 -16.06
N VAL A 247 -16.60 -6.28 -16.64
CA VAL A 247 -16.84 -5.82 -18.00
C VAL A 247 -16.98 -4.29 -17.98
N LEU A 248 -15.96 -3.61 -18.52
CA LEU A 248 -15.97 -2.15 -18.65
C LEU A 248 -16.74 -1.70 -19.90
N LYS A 249 -16.53 -2.40 -21.02
CA LYS A 249 -17.20 -2.14 -22.30
C LYS A 249 -17.50 -3.46 -22.95
N ASP A 250 -18.74 -3.65 -23.29
CA ASP A 250 -19.19 -4.78 -24.11
C ASP A 250 -19.05 -4.45 -25.60
N CYS A 251 -19.03 -5.45 -26.44
CA CYS A 251 -19.03 -5.30 -27.89
C CYS A 251 -20.03 -6.28 -28.49
N ASP A 252 -20.67 -5.86 -29.58
CA ASP A 252 -21.52 -6.72 -30.42
C ASP A 252 -20.60 -7.61 -31.29
N GLY A 253 -20.05 -8.64 -30.72
CA GLY A 253 -19.15 -9.57 -31.42
C GLY A 253 -19.13 -10.93 -30.74
N ASP A 254 -18.99 -11.97 -31.56
CA ASP A 254 -18.83 -13.38 -31.12
C ASP A 254 -17.54 -13.60 -30.33
#